data_cf86dd0eb1af91cb6087a9a5dab998e9
#
_entry.id   cf86dd0eb1af91cb6087a9a5dab998e9
#
_cell.length_a   1.000
_cell.length_b   1.000
_cell.length_c   1.000
_cell.angle_alpha   90.00
_cell.angle_beta   90.00
_cell.angle_gamma   90.00
#
_symmetry.space_group_name_H-M   'P 1'
#
loop_
_entity.id
_entity.type
_entity.pdbx_description
1 polymer ?
#
loop_
_entity_poly.entity_id
_entity_poly.type
_entity_poly.pdbx_seq_one_letter_code
_entity_poly.pdbx_strand_id
1 'polypeptide(L)'
;MRYDIYKRSLKCDYCGYICAAENHPQQQEEAARDDYEVTLFSCPQCGGQIRSTDNAATDFCSYCGASVVLEGRLVNEKKPAYIIPFSRTKEECKEVFKKRAKKAWCLPNAYKDPKKLEKFTGIYIPYWVYDVSQHAEPTVQGVRRAGAYTEYCNMNLEINLNYRWIYYDAALGFSDDLSDMISDYSSKDIEKFCGAYLSGFYADSPDVKEATYIEDAALVSCDSTIATAKKKYTDVYFEKVIDPLSTFNVQVEDARMALFPVWFCTWRNKGRVSYAVVNGQTLKAAADLPVSFPKFLFYSLLFAVPFAVLFLFLPSITPQVTLWVYLLVGMWTILQNYSTAMAYVRRESHLTDKGRLLSTESGWKLWKKGHDKKMAVEKKEAEEAERRKIVTAKKEEKSPSCLGSCLLFLLLPCCAYVAISLIMVEVFSKAPDNLSMIFVEGVTPFIAIILSVVIPILIIKGTTPKRLLLTILPDTLFLSAAVAAASYVMMTRPVKDLYYYIAALAVFAGILVGYLAIFHRFNLSCTRPIPNYHERGDR
;
A
#
# COMPACT_ATOMS: atom_id res chain seq x y z
N MET A 1 -39.23 5.52 -0.38
CA MET A 1 -38.55 6.77 -0.78
C MET A 1 -37.08 6.46 -1.06
N ARG A 2 -36.43 7.22 -1.93
CA ARG A 2 -35.00 7.03 -2.28
C ARG A 2 -34.27 8.35 -2.13
N TYR A 3 -33.02 8.33 -1.65
CA TYR A 3 -32.22 9.53 -1.54
C TYR A 3 -31.75 10.01 -2.93
N ASP A 4 -32.10 11.25 -3.27
CA ASP A 4 -31.70 11.91 -4.52
C ASP A 4 -30.41 12.71 -4.27
N ILE A 5 -29.31 12.25 -4.85
CA ILE A 5 -27.96 12.83 -4.69
C ILE A 5 -27.93 14.29 -5.17
N TYR A 6 -28.62 14.63 -6.28
CA TYR A 6 -28.61 15.97 -6.85
C TYR A 6 -29.33 17.00 -5.99
N LYS A 7 -30.47 16.57 -5.40
CA LYS A 7 -31.31 17.45 -4.60
C LYS A 7 -31.00 17.40 -3.11
N ARG A 8 -30.10 16.47 -2.69
CA ARG A 8 -29.82 16.17 -1.28
C ARG A 8 -31.09 15.96 -0.45
N SER A 9 -32.09 15.29 -1.01
CA SER A 9 -33.43 15.12 -0.45
C SER A 9 -33.95 13.72 -0.75
N LEU A 10 -34.95 13.28 0.02
CA LEU A 10 -35.68 12.06 -0.27
C LEU A 10 -36.73 12.33 -1.36
N LYS A 11 -36.78 11.45 -2.35
CA LYS A 11 -37.78 11.47 -3.41
C LYS A 11 -38.56 10.15 -3.40
N CYS A 12 -39.89 10.26 -3.51
CA CYS A 12 -40.74 9.11 -3.75
C CYS A 12 -40.75 8.80 -5.25
N ASP A 13 -40.31 7.59 -5.65
CA ASP A 13 -40.29 7.18 -7.06
C ASP A 13 -41.72 6.98 -7.61
N TYR A 14 -42.72 6.80 -6.73
CA TYR A 14 -44.13 6.59 -7.13
C TYR A 14 -44.90 7.90 -7.32
N CYS A 15 -44.91 8.79 -6.31
CA CYS A 15 -45.68 10.02 -6.36
C CYS A 15 -44.85 11.29 -6.62
N GLY A 16 -43.52 11.18 -6.71
CA GLY A 16 -42.63 12.32 -6.93
C GLY A 16 -42.48 13.27 -5.74
N TYR A 17 -43.07 12.97 -4.58
CA TYR A 17 -42.94 13.79 -3.37
C TYR A 17 -41.48 13.91 -2.96
N ILE A 18 -41.07 15.13 -2.56
CA ILE A 18 -39.70 15.44 -2.15
C ILE A 18 -39.76 16.04 -0.76
N CYS A 19 -38.90 15.51 0.15
CA CYS A 19 -38.70 16.08 1.47
C CYS A 19 -37.22 16.06 1.86
N ALA A 20 -36.80 16.98 2.73
CA ALA A 20 -35.47 16.91 3.31
C ALA A 20 -35.33 15.62 4.15
N ALA A 21 -34.16 15.01 4.13
CA ALA A 21 -33.90 13.75 4.84
C ALA A 21 -34.22 13.87 6.35
N GLU A 22 -33.89 15.01 6.94
CA GLU A 22 -34.12 15.32 8.35
C GLU A 22 -35.62 15.51 8.72
N ASN A 23 -36.48 15.87 7.77
CA ASN A 23 -37.90 16.17 7.99
C ASN A 23 -38.83 14.97 7.73
N HIS A 24 -38.26 13.78 7.51
CA HIS A 24 -39.09 12.59 7.31
C HIS A 24 -39.75 12.15 8.61
N PRO A 25 -41.08 11.87 8.64
CA PRO A 25 -41.82 11.59 9.87
C PRO A 25 -41.23 10.45 10.73
N GLN A 26 -40.76 9.38 10.12
CA GLN A 26 -40.13 8.27 10.83
C GLN A 26 -38.81 8.67 11.54
N GLN A 27 -38.18 9.74 11.13
CA GLN A 27 -36.94 10.23 11.70
C GLN A 27 -37.13 10.94 13.05
N GLN A 28 -38.28 11.55 13.27
CA GLN A 28 -38.58 12.22 14.54
C GLN A 28 -38.77 11.19 15.68
N GLU A 29 -39.29 10.00 15.35
CA GLU A 29 -39.39 8.89 16.30
C GLU A 29 -38.04 8.19 16.51
N GLU A 30 -37.24 8.02 15.45
CA GLU A 30 -35.91 7.44 15.52
C GLU A 30 -34.88 8.35 16.21
N ALA A 31 -35.08 9.68 16.18
CA ALA A 31 -34.13 10.63 16.77
C ALA A 31 -34.00 10.47 18.31
N ALA A 32 -35.00 9.92 18.97
CA ALA A 32 -35.03 9.69 20.41
C ALA A 32 -34.41 8.32 20.83
N ARG A 33 -34.06 7.46 19.88
CA ARG A 33 -33.51 6.14 20.15
C ARG A 33 -32.00 6.10 19.87
N ASP A 34 -31.26 5.30 20.64
CA ASP A 34 -29.82 5.04 20.42
C ASP A 34 -29.56 3.96 19.36
N ASP A 35 -30.61 3.26 18.94
CA ASP A 35 -30.62 2.22 17.91
C ASP A 35 -31.53 2.58 16.74
N TYR A 36 -31.36 1.89 15.64
CA TYR A 36 -32.19 2.00 14.44
C TYR A 36 -32.41 0.62 13.81
N GLU A 37 -33.55 0.45 13.16
CA GLU A 37 -33.94 -0.80 12.51
C GLU A 37 -33.40 -0.86 11.09
N VAL A 38 -32.68 -1.95 10.76
CA VAL A 38 -32.15 -2.20 9.42
C VAL A 38 -32.39 -3.63 9.00
N THR A 39 -32.49 -3.85 7.70
CA THR A 39 -32.44 -5.20 7.12
C THR A 39 -30.98 -5.60 6.90
N LEU A 40 -30.55 -6.63 7.61
CA LEU A 40 -29.24 -7.23 7.46
C LEU A 40 -29.29 -8.31 6.38
N PHE A 41 -28.62 -8.09 5.27
CA PHE A 41 -28.47 -9.04 4.17
C PHE A 41 -27.18 -9.83 4.31
N SER A 42 -27.25 -11.15 4.30
CA SER A 42 -26.08 -12.04 4.39
C SER A 42 -25.86 -12.76 3.07
N CYS A 43 -24.62 -12.79 2.60
CA CYS A 43 -24.27 -13.53 1.38
C CYS A 43 -24.03 -15.01 1.72
N PRO A 44 -24.79 -15.96 1.14
CA PRO A 44 -24.62 -17.38 1.43
C PRO A 44 -23.26 -17.93 0.96
N GLN A 45 -22.61 -17.27 0.01
CA GLN A 45 -21.34 -17.73 -0.54
C GLN A 45 -20.11 -17.29 0.26
N CYS A 46 -20.09 -16.06 0.79
CA CYS A 46 -18.92 -15.56 1.51
C CYS A 46 -19.20 -15.16 2.96
N GLY A 47 -20.47 -15.20 3.41
CA GLY A 47 -20.88 -14.76 4.74
C GLY A 47 -20.83 -13.23 4.93
N GLY A 48 -20.46 -12.45 3.89
CA GLY A 48 -20.41 -10.98 3.97
C GLY A 48 -21.80 -10.39 4.25
N GLN A 49 -21.86 -9.45 5.18
CA GLN A 49 -23.09 -8.82 5.64
C GLN A 49 -23.14 -7.38 5.18
N ILE A 50 -24.27 -6.99 4.60
CA ILE A 50 -24.56 -5.61 4.22
C ILE A 50 -25.92 -5.21 4.78
N ARG A 51 -26.08 -3.96 5.11
CA ARG A 51 -27.28 -3.37 5.70
C ARG A 51 -27.99 -2.50 4.71
N SER A 52 -29.32 -2.47 4.78
CA SER A 52 -30.15 -1.53 4.03
C SER A 52 -31.39 -1.18 4.83
N THR A 53 -31.89 0.02 4.63
CA THR A 53 -33.24 0.42 5.09
C THR A 53 -34.31 -0.04 4.11
N ASP A 54 -33.92 -0.46 2.89
CA ASP A 54 -34.82 -0.97 1.89
C ASP A 54 -34.91 -2.50 1.97
N ASN A 55 -36.10 -3.06 1.85
CA ASN A 55 -36.35 -4.52 1.83
C ASN A 55 -36.00 -5.18 0.48
N ALA A 56 -35.43 -4.43 -0.45
CA ALA A 56 -35.05 -4.96 -1.76
C ALA A 56 -33.75 -5.75 -1.66
N ALA A 57 -33.83 -7.05 -1.90
CA ALA A 57 -32.66 -7.91 -2.02
C ALA A 57 -31.79 -7.50 -3.22
N THR A 58 -30.47 -7.57 -3.07
CA THR A 58 -29.55 -7.40 -4.19
C THR A 58 -29.35 -8.74 -4.89
N ASP A 59 -29.30 -8.72 -6.23
CA ASP A 59 -28.92 -9.89 -7.03
C ASP A 59 -27.40 -10.11 -7.08
N PHE A 60 -26.62 -9.37 -6.30
CA PHE A 60 -25.16 -9.35 -6.42
C PHE A 60 -24.47 -8.99 -5.11
N CYS A 61 -23.53 -9.82 -4.67
CA CYS A 61 -22.72 -9.54 -3.50
C CYS A 61 -21.54 -8.61 -3.87
N SER A 62 -21.44 -7.45 -3.24
CA SER A 62 -20.38 -6.47 -3.47
C SER A 62 -18.99 -7.00 -3.08
N TYR A 63 -18.88 -7.90 -2.10
CA TYR A 63 -17.60 -8.41 -1.63
C TYR A 63 -17.02 -9.55 -2.48
N CYS A 64 -17.81 -10.61 -2.73
CA CYS A 64 -17.30 -11.76 -3.45
C CYS A 64 -17.65 -11.75 -4.95
N GLY A 65 -18.46 -10.79 -5.42
CA GLY A 65 -18.87 -10.67 -6.80
C GLY A 65 -19.84 -11.76 -7.27
N ALA A 66 -20.42 -12.55 -6.38
CA ALA A 66 -21.37 -13.60 -6.72
C ALA A 66 -22.74 -13.00 -7.08
N SER A 67 -23.37 -13.55 -8.11
CA SER A 67 -24.78 -13.30 -8.40
C SER A 67 -25.62 -14.28 -7.58
N VAL A 68 -26.09 -13.82 -6.43
CA VAL A 68 -26.87 -14.61 -5.46
C VAL A 68 -27.93 -13.69 -4.84
N VAL A 69 -29.07 -14.28 -4.50
CA VAL A 69 -30.07 -13.59 -3.69
C VAL A 69 -29.55 -13.57 -2.25
N LEU A 70 -29.50 -12.39 -1.65
CA LEU A 70 -29.10 -12.23 -0.26
C LEU A 70 -30.31 -12.46 0.64
N GLU A 71 -30.09 -13.21 1.71
CA GLU A 71 -31.10 -13.42 2.76
C GLU A 71 -31.11 -12.23 3.71
N GLY A 72 -32.27 -11.62 3.89
CA GLY A 72 -32.47 -10.46 4.76
C GLY A 72 -33.15 -10.84 6.06
N ARG A 73 -32.68 -10.23 7.16
CA ARG A 73 -33.36 -10.25 8.47
C ARG A 73 -33.36 -8.86 9.08
N LEU A 74 -34.44 -8.50 9.76
CA LEU A 74 -34.52 -7.26 10.52
C LEU A 74 -33.70 -7.36 11.79
N VAL A 75 -32.91 -6.33 12.06
CA VAL A 75 -32.07 -6.22 13.26
C VAL A 75 -32.06 -4.76 13.75
N ASN A 76 -31.94 -4.60 15.06
CA ASN A 76 -31.70 -3.29 15.68
C ASN A 76 -30.20 -3.14 15.91
N GLU A 77 -29.64 -2.02 15.47
CA GLU A 77 -28.21 -1.73 15.61
C GLU A 77 -27.96 -0.36 16.23
N LYS A 78 -26.77 -0.25 16.89
CA LYS A 78 -26.35 1.03 17.46
C LYS A 78 -26.21 2.08 16.36
N LYS A 79 -26.82 3.23 16.61
CA LYS A 79 -26.86 4.35 15.67
C LYS A 79 -25.46 4.96 15.48
N PRO A 80 -24.99 5.17 14.24
CA PRO A 80 -23.80 5.98 13.98
C PRO A 80 -24.02 7.43 14.45
N ALA A 81 -22.94 8.10 14.87
CA ALA A 81 -23.04 9.50 15.26
C ALA A 81 -23.21 10.43 14.04
N TYR A 82 -22.50 10.10 12.96
CA TYR A 82 -22.41 10.96 11.78
C TYR A 82 -22.53 10.19 10.48
N ILE A 83 -22.84 10.92 9.41
CA ILE A 83 -22.85 10.42 8.05
C ILE A 83 -22.36 11.51 7.10
N ILE A 84 -21.61 11.12 6.05
CA ILE A 84 -21.36 11.98 4.88
C ILE A 84 -22.29 11.48 3.77
N PRO A 85 -23.32 12.24 3.37
CA PRO A 85 -24.21 11.81 2.30
C PRO A 85 -23.48 11.68 0.96
N PHE A 86 -23.96 10.76 0.10
CA PHE A 86 -23.50 10.71 -1.28
C PHE A 86 -23.72 12.05 -1.97
N SER A 87 -22.69 12.62 -2.58
CA SER A 87 -22.73 13.86 -3.37
C SER A 87 -22.36 13.62 -4.84
N ARG A 88 -21.90 12.42 -5.19
CA ARG A 88 -21.52 12.04 -6.55
C ARG A 88 -22.29 10.84 -7.03
N THR A 89 -22.69 10.90 -8.29
CA THR A 89 -23.53 9.88 -8.90
C THR A 89 -22.74 8.67 -9.39
N LYS A 90 -23.44 7.57 -9.63
CA LYS A 90 -22.89 6.36 -10.21
C LYS A 90 -22.26 6.61 -11.59
N GLU A 91 -22.90 7.47 -12.39
CA GLU A 91 -22.45 7.85 -13.74
C GLU A 91 -21.10 8.57 -13.71
N GLU A 92 -20.95 9.56 -12.81
CA GLU A 92 -19.69 10.29 -12.62
C GLU A 92 -18.57 9.32 -12.19
N CYS A 93 -18.86 8.40 -11.28
CA CYS A 93 -17.89 7.40 -10.81
C CYS A 93 -17.47 6.44 -11.92
N LYS A 94 -18.42 5.97 -12.75
CA LYS A 94 -18.11 5.15 -13.94
C LYS A 94 -17.18 5.87 -14.92
N GLU A 95 -17.39 7.17 -15.13
CA GLU A 95 -16.54 7.96 -16.02
C GLU A 95 -15.11 8.12 -15.47
N VAL A 96 -14.97 8.40 -14.18
CA VAL A 96 -13.66 8.49 -13.53
C VAL A 96 -12.91 7.16 -13.63
N PHE A 97 -13.59 6.05 -13.37
CA PHE A 97 -12.99 4.72 -13.53
C PHE A 97 -12.62 4.44 -15.00
N LYS A 98 -13.48 4.76 -15.97
CA LYS A 98 -13.18 4.61 -17.41
C LYS A 98 -11.93 5.39 -17.82
N LYS A 99 -11.78 6.64 -17.36
CA LYS A 99 -10.58 7.46 -17.61
C LYS A 99 -9.32 6.81 -17.04
N ARG A 100 -9.41 6.23 -15.84
CA ARG A 100 -8.29 5.50 -15.21
C ARG A 100 -7.96 4.21 -15.95
N ALA A 101 -8.98 3.42 -16.33
CA ALA A 101 -8.85 2.19 -17.08
C ALA A 101 -8.27 2.39 -18.51
N LYS A 102 -8.52 3.53 -19.14
CA LYS A 102 -7.90 3.90 -20.43
C LYS A 102 -6.39 4.06 -20.33
N LYS A 103 -5.87 4.62 -19.23
CA LYS A 103 -4.43 4.80 -19.00
C LYS A 103 -3.71 3.46 -18.76
N ALA A 104 -4.42 2.43 -18.33
CA ALA A 104 -3.87 1.09 -18.11
C ALA A 104 -3.94 0.27 -19.40
N TRP A 105 -2.91 0.37 -20.26
CA TRP A 105 -2.86 -0.25 -21.59
C TRP A 105 -2.97 -1.77 -21.54
N CYS A 106 -2.33 -2.40 -20.58
CA CYS A 106 -2.33 -3.85 -20.41
C CYS A 106 -3.53 -4.40 -19.61
N LEU A 107 -4.52 -3.58 -19.27
CA LEU A 107 -5.70 -4.01 -18.51
C LEU A 107 -6.53 -5.04 -19.30
N PRO A 108 -6.99 -6.15 -18.67
CA PRO A 108 -7.89 -7.12 -19.31
C PRO A 108 -9.20 -6.47 -19.78
N ASN A 109 -9.75 -6.93 -20.91
CA ASN A 109 -10.97 -6.36 -21.49
C ASN A 109 -12.18 -6.46 -20.56
N ALA A 110 -12.24 -7.48 -19.71
CA ALA A 110 -13.31 -7.67 -18.73
C ALA A 110 -13.52 -6.48 -17.78
N TYR A 111 -12.47 -5.67 -17.53
CA TYR A 111 -12.55 -4.46 -16.71
C TYR A 111 -13.08 -3.23 -17.45
N LYS A 112 -13.16 -3.31 -18.78
CA LYS A 112 -13.68 -2.26 -19.65
C LYS A 112 -15.11 -2.56 -20.13
N ASP A 113 -15.67 -3.71 -19.75
CA ASP A 113 -17.03 -4.16 -20.13
C ASP A 113 -18.08 -3.22 -19.50
N PRO A 114 -18.91 -2.54 -20.31
CA PRO A 114 -19.98 -1.67 -19.82
C PRO A 114 -20.95 -2.37 -18.88
N LYS A 115 -21.31 -3.63 -19.16
CA LYS A 115 -22.23 -4.43 -18.33
C LYS A 115 -21.68 -4.65 -16.91
N LYS A 116 -20.36 -4.79 -16.78
CA LYS A 116 -19.70 -4.91 -15.47
C LYS A 116 -19.68 -3.58 -14.73
N LEU A 117 -19.50 -2.47 -15.44
CA LEU A 117 -19.50 -1.13 -14.86
C LEU A 117 -20.90 -0.72 -14.36
N GLU A 118 -21.97 -1.30 -14.90
CA GLU A 118 -23.32 -1.09 -14.33
C GLU A 118 -23.49 -1.72 -12.93
N LYS A 119 -22.57 -2.60 -12.51
CA LYS A 119 -22.59 -3.22 -11.17
C LYS A 119 -21.94 -2.35 -10.08
N PHE A 120 -21.56 -1.09 -10.37
CA PHE A 120 -21.19 -0.16 -9.31
C PHE A 120 -22.35 0.02 -8.33
N THR A 121 -22.08 -0.22 -7.06
CA THR A 121 -23.06 -0.14 -5.96
C THR A 121 -22.59 0.89 -4.95
N GLY A 122 -23.48 1.74 -4.48
CA GLY A 122 -23.20 2.69 -3.41
C GLY A 122 -23.28 2.00 -2.06
N ILE A 123 -22.20 2.07 -1.30
CA ILE A 123 -22.08 1.46 0.03
C ILE A 123 -21.53 2.51 0.99
N TYR A 124 -22.15 2.65 2.13
CA TYR A 124 -21.61 3.39 3.24
C TYR A 124 -20.66 2.49 4.04
N ILE A 125 -19.40 2.87 4.13
CA ILE A 125 -18.39 2.19 4.93
C ILE A 125 -18.33 2.85 6.30
N PRO A 126 -18.39 2.07 7.41
CA PRO A 126 -18.23 2.62 8.75
C PRO A 126 -16.76 3.04 8.98
N TYR A 127 -16.58 4.19 9.60
CA TYR A 127 -15.30 4.73 10.02
C TYR A 127 -15.36 5.11 11.49
N TRP A 128 -14.27 4.81 12.21
CA TRP A 128 -14.03 5.39 13.52
C TRP A 128 -13.40 6.76 13.35
N VAL A 129 -14.00 7.76 13.96
CA VAL A 129 -13.55 9.16 13.94
C VAL A 129 -13.05 9.52 15.33
N TYR A 130 -11.83 10.00 15.38
CA TYR A 130 -11.12 10.39 16.59
C TYR A 130 -10.90 11.89 16.61
N ASP A 131 -11.15 12.50 17.75
CA ASP A 131 -10.73 13.86 18.05
C ASP A 131 -9.55 13.78 19.01
N VAL A 132 -8.47 14.55 18.75
CA VAL A 132 -7.22 14.49 19.50
C VAL A 132 -6.85 15.88 19.93
N SER A 133 -6.62 16.07 21.22
CA SER A 133 -6.13 17.31 21.80
C SER A 133 -4.68 17.20 22.25
N GLN A 134 -3.94 18.28 22.10
CA GLN A 134 -2.53 18.41 22.50
C GLN A 134 -2.34 19.71 23.26
N HIS A 135 -1.90 19.60 24.52
CA HIS A 135 -1.63 20.74 25.39
C HIS A 135 -0.28 20.53 26.06
N ALA A 136 0.76 21.17 25.55
CA ALA A 136 2.12 21.00 26.05
C ALA A 136 3.02 22.19 25.71
N GLU A 137 4.08 22.36 26.48
CA GLU A 137 5.15 23.32 26.25
C GLU A 137 6.51 22.60 26.12
N PRO A 138 6.68 21.75 25.07
CA PRO A 138 7.90 20.98 24.94
C PRO A 138 9.08 21.82 24.46
N THR A 139 10.27 21.48 24.94
CA THR A 139 11.54 21.92 24.36
C THR A 139 11.98 20.87 23.32
N VAL A 140 11.94 21.24 22.04
CA VAL A 140 12.32 20.37 20.92
C VAL A 140 13.68 20.84 20.38
N GLN A 141 14.55 19.88 20.10
CA GLN A 141 15.85 20.16 19.49
C GLN A 141 15.72 20.30 17.96
N GLY A 142 16.41 21.28 17.44
CA GLY A 142 16.48 21.56 16.03
C GLY A 142 17.88 21.92 15.57
N VAL A 143 18.11 21.85 14.28
CA VAL A 143 19.37 22.13 13.62
C VAL A 143 19.17 23.24 12.60
N ARG A 144 19.92 24.33 12.73
CA ARG A 144 19.93 25.46 11.80
C ARG A 144 21.23 25.47 11.01
N ARG A 145 21.16 25.76 9.74
CA ARG A 145 22.37 26.03 8.93
C ARG A 145 22.69 27.53 8.93
N ALA A 146 23.86 27.89 9.47
CA ALA A 146 24.40 29.23 9.48
C ALA A 146 25.66 29.29 8.59
N GLY A 147 25.44 29.38 7.26
CA GLY A 147 26.54 29.36 6.28
C GLY A 147 27.25 28.02 6.24
N ALA A 148 28.52 27.95 6.58
CA ALA A 148 29.33 26.74 6.64
C ALA A 148 29.18 25.96 7.96
N TYR A 149 28.52 26.52 8.96
CA TYR A 149 28.36 25.92 10.28
C TYR A 149 26.97 25.36 10.49
N THR A 150 26.88 24.40 11.38
CA THR A 150 25.62 23.78 11.83
C THR A 150 25.41 24.20 13.28
N GLU A 151 24.32 24.90 13.55
CA GLU A 151 23.97 25.40 14.89
C GLU A 151 22.85 24.49 15.44
N TYR A 152 23.07 23.96 16.65
CA TYR A 152 22.04 23.24 17.40
C TYR A 152 21.27 24.23 18.28
N CYS A 153 19.96 24.23 18.16
CA CYS A 153 19.08 25.11 18.89
C CYS A 153 18.02 24.34 19.66
N ASN A 154 17.72 24.79 20.87
CA ASN A 154 16.58 24.32 21.63
C ASN A 154 15.42 25.28 21.39
N MET A 155 14.29 24.76 20.98
CA MET A 155 13.10 25.54 20.69
C MET A 155 12.01 25.19 21.69
N ASN A 156 11.53 26.20 22.41
CA ASN A 156 10.34 26.06 23.24
C ASN A 156 9.12 26.27 22.36
N LEU A 157 8.29 25.23 22.24
CA LEU A 157 7.05 25.28 21.48
C LEU A 157 5.88 25.33 22.46
N GLU A 158 5.01 26.28 22.27
CA GLU A 158 3.70 26.30 22.93
C GLU A 158 2.70 25.61 22.00
N ILE A 159 2.15 24.47 22.43
CA ILE A 159 1.23 23.63 21.67
C ILE A 159 -0.11 23.64 22.39
N ASN A 160 -1.12 24.17 21.70
CA ASN A 160 -2.52 24.10 22.09
C ASN A 160 -3.33 23.84 20.82
N LEU A 161 -3.42 22.56 20.44
CA LEU A 161 -3.99 22.13 19.17
C LEU A 161 -5.06 21.07 19.38
N ASN A 162 -6.17 21.21 18.65
CA ASN A 162 -7.23 20.22 18.58
C ASN A 162 -7.35 19.72 17.15
N TYR A 163 -7.02 18.45 16.95
CA TYR A 163 -7.19 17.75 15.67
C TYR A 163 -8.53 17.05 15.69
N ARG A 164 -9.39 17.42 14.77
CA ARG A 164 -10.71 16.80 14.60
C ARG A 164 -10.74 16.01 13.31
N TRP A 165 -11.56 14.95 13.29
CA TRP A 165 -11.80 14.14 12.08
C TRP A 165 -10.59 13.35 11.61
N ILE A 166 -9.80 12.78 12.53
CA ILE A 166 -8.86 11.70 12.19
C ILE A 166 -9.70 10.44 12.09
N TYR A 167 -9.71 9.80 10.91
CA TYR A 167 -10.62 8.68 10.66
C TYR A 167 -9.92 7.48 10.05
N TYR A 168 -10.38 6.30 10.48
CA TYR A 168 -9.92 5.00 9.99
C TYR A 168 -11.13 4.12 9.72
N ASP A 169 -11.08 3.27 8.67
CA ASP A 169 -12.21 2.38 8.37
C ASP A 169 -12.40 1.33 9.46
N ALA A 170 -13.66 1.01 9.73
CA ALA A 170 -14.09 0.08 10.75
C ALA A 170 -14.59 -1.25 10.16
N ALA A 171 -14.42 -1.47 8.85
CA ALA A 171 -14.94 -2.62 8.14
C ALA A 171 -13.83 -3.60 7.74
N LEU A 172 -13.82 -4.82 8.26
CA LEU A 172 -12.88 -5.87 7.85
C LEU A 172 -13.03 -6.28 6.36
N GLY A 173 -14.15 -5.96 5.74
CA GLY A 173 -14.42 -6.21 4.32
C GLY A 173 -13.72 -5.22 3.38
N PHE A 174 -13.42 -4.05 3.89
CA PHE A 174 -12.76 -2.97 3.20
C PHE A 174 -11.31 -2.91 3.66
N SER A 175 -10.33 -2.88 2.75
CA SER A 175 -8.93 -2.92 3.18
C SER A 175 -8.40 -1.52 3.40
N ASP A 176 -7.51 -1.37 4.39
CA ASP A 176 -6.81 -0.12 4.71
C ASP A 176 -6.14 0.49 3.47
N ASP A 177 -5.49 -0.32 2.61
CA ASP A 177 -4.87 0.17 1.36
C ASP A 177 -5.86 0.90 0.43
N LEU A 178 -7.08 0.36 0.28
CA LEU A 178 -8.11 0.98 -0.56
C LEU A 178 -8.74 2.18 0.14
N SER A 179 -8.96 2.09 1.44
CA SER A 179 -9.45 3.16 2.30
C SER A 179 -8.52 4.38 2.20
N ASP A 180 -7.22 4.19 2.43
CA ASP A 180 -6.20 5.25 2.35
C ASP A 180 -6.11 5.88 0.96
N MET A 181 -6.19 5.06 -0.09
CA MET A 181 -6.12 5.56 -1.47
C MET A 181 -7.29 6.48 -1.84
N ILE A 182 -8.48 6.28 -1.27
CA ILE A 182 -9.65 7.14 -1.50
C ILE A 182 -9.89 8.15 -0.38
N SER A 183 -9.08 8.12 0.67
CA SER A 183 -9.15 9.01 1.82
C SER A 183 -8.89 10.45 1.37
N ASP A 184 -9.96 11.23 1.26
CA ASP A 184 -9.97 12.65 0.93
C ASP A 184 -11.38 13.20 1.24
N TYR A 185 -11.93 12.79 2.40
CA TYR A 185 -13.23 13.22 2.80
C TYR A 185 -13.18 14.58 3.47
N SER A 186 -14.04 15.49 3.01
CA SER A 186 -14.19 16.82 3.61
C SER A 186 -15.20 16.78 4.76
N SER A 187 -14.80 17.32 5.90
CA SER A 187 -15.67 17.48 7.06
C SER A 187 -16.82 18.48 6.86
N LYS A 188 -16.82 19.24 5.77
CA LYS A 188 -17.85 20.26 5.49
C LYS A 188 -19.23 19.69 5.23
N ASP A 189 -19.30 18.47 4.69
CA ASP A 189 -20.57 17.80 4.34
C ASP A 189 -20.99 16.76 5.39
N ILE A 190 -20.43 16.83 6.60
CA ILE A 190 -20.77 15.90 7.67
C ILE A 190 -22.09 16.33 8.30
N GLU A 191 -23.03 15.38 8.33
CA GLU A 191 -24.34 15.51 8.91
C GLU A 191 -24.49 14.58 10.13
N LYS A 192 -25.43 14.91 11.02
CA LYS A 192 -25.87 13.94 12.04
C LYS A 192 -26.50 12.75 11.33
N PHE A 193 -26.27 11.56 11.86
CA PHE A 193 -26.83 10.37 11.25
C PHE A 193 -28.36 10.43 11.19
N CYS A 194 -28.86 10.04 10.03
CA CYS A 194 -30.29 9.94 9.73
C CYS A 194 -30.46 8.73 8.81
N GLY A 195 -31.27 7.74 9.21
CA GLY A 195 -31.51 6.50 8.46
C GLY A 195 -32.00 6.73 7.04
N ALA A 196 -32.66 7.88 6.78
CA ALA A 196 -33.13 8.28 5.47
C ALA A 196 -32.02 8.40 4.41
N TYR A 197 -30.79 8.74 4.81
CA TYR A 197 -29.63 8.77 3.88
C TYR A 197 -29.23 7.39 3.35
N LEU A 198 -29.62 6.31 4.05
CA LEU A 198 -29.37 4.95 3.60
C LEU A 198 -30.35 4.48 2.52
N SER A 199 -31.46 5.20 2.29
CA SER A 199 -32.47 4.80 1.32
C SER A 199 -31.94 4.75 -0.11
N GLY A 200 -31.88 3.56 -0.69
CA GLY A 200 -31.30 3.28 -2.01
C GLY A 200 -29.81 2.95 -2.00
N PHE A 201 -29.20 2.84 -0.81
CA PHE A 201 -27.80 2.47 -0.60
C PHE A 201 -27.67 1.34 0.41
N TYR A 202 -26.49 0.79 0.49
CA TYR A 202 -26.13 -0.22 1.48
C TYR A 202 -25.14 0.36 2.50
N ALA A 203 -25.02 -0.27 3.67
CA ALA A 203 -23.99 0.03 4.65
C ALA A 203 -23.27 -1.24 5.05
N ASP A 204 -21.97 -1.14 5.34
CA ASP A 204 -21.16 -2.26 5.85
C ASP A 204 -21.23 -2.32 7.39
N SER A 205 -20.70 -3.41 7.95
CA SER A 205 -20.64 -3.67 9.38
C SER A 205 -19.41 -3.04 10.03
N PRO A 206 -19.53 -2.41 11.20
CA PRO A 206 -18.39 -1.97 12.00
C PRO A 206 -17.78 -3.19 12.73
N ASP A 207 -16.94 -3.95 12.04
CA ASP A 207 -16.33 -5.18 12.56
C ASP A 207 -15.03 -4.94 13.33
N VAL A 208 -14.39 -3.77 13.14
CA VAL A 208 -13.13 -3.39 13.80
C VAL A 208 -13.45 -2.63 15.09
N LYS A 209 -12.79 -2.98 16.18
CA LYS A 209 -12.97 -2.30 17.47
C LYS A 209 -12.41 -0.88 17.43
N GLU A 210 -13.06 0.05 18.10
CA GLU A 210 -12.65 1.45 18.20
C GLU A 210 -11.23 1.64 18.73
N ALA A 211 -10.81 0.79 19.68
CA ALA A 211 -9.47 0.86 20.28
C ALA A 211 -8.32 0.54 19.30
N THR A 212 -8.62 -0.02 18.12
CA THR A 212 -7.61 -0.51 17.17
C THR A 212 -6.69 0.60 16.67
N TYR A 213 -7.22 1.81 16.42
CA TYR A 213 -6.49 2.90 15.78
C TYR A 213 -6.25 4.13 16.71
N ILE A 214 -6.49 4.00 18.01
CA ILE A 214 -6.27 5.11 18.97
C ILE A 214 -4.82 5.60 18.92
N GLU A 215 -3.86 4.68 18.94
CA GLU A 215 -2.43 5.01 18.89
C GLU A 215 -2.04 5.65 17.54
N ASP A 216 -2.61 5.14 16.43
CA ASP A 216 -2.36 5.71 15.10
C ASP A 216 -2.91 7.12 14.98
N ALA A 217 -4.10 7.38 15.51
CA ALA A 217 -4.70 8.72 15.54
C ALA A 217 -3.84 9.69 16.35
N ALA A 218 -3.36 9.25 17.51
CA ALA A 218 -2.45 10.03 18.33
C ALA A 218 -1.13 10.35 17.61
N LEU A 219 -0.51 9.36 16.94
CA LEU A 219 0.74 9.55 16.19
C LEU A 219 0.57 10.47 14.99
N VAL A 220 -0.53 10.32 14.22
CA VAL A 220 -0.84 11.20 13.07
C VAL A 220 -1.03 12.65 13.53
N SER A 221 -1.63 12.87 14.70
CA SER A 221 -1.73 14.21 15.28
C SER A 221 -0.36 14.81 15.61
N CYS A 222 0.56 14.01 16.16
CA CYS A 222 1.95 14.42 16.43
C CYS A 222 2.70 14.79 15.14
N ASP A 223 2.59 13.96 14.11
CA ASP A 223 3.20 14.24 12.80
C ASP A 223 2.67 15.54 12.19
N SER A 224 1.37 15.81 12.35
CA SER A 224 0.73 17.04 11.89
C SER A 224 1.24 18.27 12.67
N THR A 225 1.46 18.13 13.99
CA THR A 225 2.07 19.18 14.83
C THR A 225 3.48 19.48 14.38
N ILE A 226 4.31 18.45 14.18
CA ILE A 226 5.68 18.59 13.69
C ILE A 226 5.69 19.23 12.30
N ALA A 227 4.79 18.82 11.41
CA ALA A 227 4.66 19.40 10.06
C ALA A 227 4.26 20.89 10.12
N THR A 228 3.38 21.27 11.04
CA THR A 228 2.99 22.66 11.29
C THR A 228 4.15 23.49 11.85
N ALA A 229 4.89 22.94 12.80
CA ALA A 229 6.09 23.57 13.33
C ALA A 229 7.16 23.78 12.25
N LYS A 230 7.39 22.78 11.38
CA LYS A 230 8.31 22.89 10.23
C LYS A 230 7.88 23.99 9.23
N LYS A 231 6.60 24.20 9.03
CA LYS A 231 6.09 25.29 8.17
C LYS A 231 6.30 26.67 8.80
N LYS A 232 6.20 26.76 10.13
CA LYS A 232 6.41 28.01 10.87
C LYS A 232 7.89 28.38 11.00
N TYR A 233 8.77 27.39 11.16
CA TYR A 233 10.21 27.55 11.35
C TYR A 233 10.97 26.91 10.18
N THR A 234 10.98 27.59 9.05
CA THR A 234 11.52 27.05 7.77
C THR A 234 13.04 26.92 7.73
N ASP A 235 13.74 27.62 8.60
CA ASP A 235 15.21 27.66 8.73
C ASP A 235 15.75 26.59 9.70
N VAL A 236 14.86 25.86 10.39
CA VAL A 236 15.21 24.86 11.40
C VAL A 236 14.78 23.46 10.96
N TYR A 237 15.70 22.52 11.02
CA TYR A 237 15.41 21.08 10.87
C TYR A 237 15.17 20.50 12.26
N PHE A 238 13.94 20.12 12.55
CA PHE A 238 13.60 19.45 13.80
C PHE A 238 14.22 18.06 13.85
N GLU A 239 14.91 17.74 14.95
CA GLU A 239 15.33 16.37 15.23
C GLU A 239 14.10 15.47 15.46
N LYS A 240 14.30 14.14 15.32
CA LYS A 240 13.24 13.17 15.58
C LYS A 240 12.87 13.22 17.07
N VAL A 241 11.62 13.54 17.36
CA VAL A 241 11.08 13.44 18.72
C VAL A 241 10.95 11.95 19.07
N ILE A 242 11.58 11.53 20.18
CA ILE A 242 11.71 10.11 20.54
C ILE A 242 10.38 9.55 21.04
N ASP A 243 9.72 10.26 21.93
CA ASP A 243 8.39 9.92 22.46
C ASP A 243 7.41 11.08 22.21
N PRO A 244 6.82 11.16 21.00
CA PRO A 244 5.97 12.28 20.65
C PRO A 244 4.66 12.30 21.45
N LEU A 245 4.13 11.15 21.88
CA LEU A 245 2.87 11.09 22.62
C LEU A 245 3.00 11.76 23.99
N SER A 246 4.05 11.43 24.72
CA SER A 246 4.34 12.04 26.02
C SER A 246 4.81 13.50 25.86
N THR A 247 5.68 13.77 24.88
CA THR A 247 6.24 15.12 24.64
C THR A 247 5.16 16.15 24.33
N PHE A 248 4.12 15.76 23.57
CA PHE A 248 3.02 16.66 23.18
C PHE A 248 1.79 16.53 24.07
N ASN A 249 1.85 15.72 25.14
CA ASN A 249 0.74 15.46 26.05
C ASN A 249 -0.58 15.16 25.30
N VAL A 250 -0.53 14.12 24.47
CA VAL A 250 -1.62 13.77 23.56
C VAL A 250 -2.76 13.11 24.32
N GLN A 251 -3.98 13.61 24.13
CA GLN A 251 -5.19 13.03 24.65
C GLN A 251 -6.14 12.73 23.49
N VAL A 252 -6.59 11.48 23.41
CA VAL A 252 -7.56 11.03 22.39
C VAL A 252 -8.91 10.95 23.04
N GLU A 253 -9.91 11.64 22.49
CA GLU A 253 -11.29 11.58 22.94
C GLU A 253 -11.94 10.26 22.47
N ASP A 254 -13.12 9.94 23.01
CA ASP A 254 -13.89 8.75 22.64
C ASP A 254 -14.18 8.73 21.13
N ALA A 255 -13.94 7.57 20.54
CA ALA A 255 -14.17 7.37 19.12
C ALA A 255 -15.67 7.42 18.79
N ARG A 256 -16.01 8.09 17.70
CA ARG A 256 -17.38 8.17 17.20
C ARG A 256 -17.50 7.49 15.86
N MET A 257 -18.56 6.70 15.67
CA MET A 257 -18.80 6.03 14.40
C MET A 257 -19.44 6.99 13.40
N ALA A 258 -18.89 7.01 12.17
CA ALA A 258 -19.45 7.75 11.05
C ALA A 258 -19.55 6.85 9.81
N LEU A 259 -20.54 7.12 8.94
CA LEU A 259 -20.71 6.40 7.68
C LEU A 259 -20.21 7.25 6.50
N PHE A 260 -19.28 6.71 5.73
CA PHE A 260 -18.66 7.40 4.59
C PHE A 260 -19.06 6.78 3.25
N PRO A 261 -19.42 7.60 2.23
CA PRO A 261 -19.98 7.12 0.97
C PRO A 261 -18.88 6.59 0.04
N VAL A 262 -19.03 5.35 -0.42
CA VAL A 262 -18.11 4.69 -1.36
C VAL A 262 -18.88 4.02 -2.48
N TRP A 263 -18.56 4.31 -3.72
CA TRP A 263 -18.97 3.54 -4.87
C TRP A 263 -18.05 2.35 -5.05
N PHE A 264 -18.61 1.14 -5.05
CA PHE A 264 -17.89 -0.12 -5.01
C PHE A 264 -18.23 -1.00 -6.22
N CYS A 265 -17.21 -1.57 -6.86
CA CYS A 265 -17.40 -2.52 -7.96
C CYS A 265 -16.43 -3.68 -7.84
N THR A 266 -16.92 -4.90 -8.03
CA THR A 266 -16.16 -6.13 -7.86
C THR A 266 -16.08 -6.93 -9.16
N TRP A 267 -14.87 -7.34 -9.52
CA TRP A 267 -14.62 -8.32 -10.57
C TRP A 267 -14.13 -9.62 -9.95
N ARG A 268 -14.83 -10.70 -10.29
CA ARG A 268 -14.45 -12.06 -9.87
C ARG A 268 -13.83 -12.82 -11.03
N ASN A 269 -12.67 -13.44 -10.80
CA ASN A 269 -11.97 -14.27 -11.77
C ASN A 269 -11.26 -15.43 -11.06
N LYS A 270 -11.56 -16.67 -11.45
CA LYS A 270 -10.88 -17.91 -11.01
C LYS A 270 -10.63 -17.99 -9.49
N GLY A 271 -11.66 -17.74 -8.67
CA GLY A 271 -11.53 -17.83 -7.22
C GLY A 271 -10.83 -16.64 -6.53
N ARG A 272 -10.57 -15.58 -7.28
CA ARG A 272 -10.04 -14.31 -6.74
C ARG A 272 -10.93 -13.15 -7.15
N VAL A 273 -10.86 -12.07 -6.38
CA VAL A 273 -11.61 -10.84 -6.61
C VAL A 273 -10.67 -9.65 -6.72
N SER A 274 -11.09 -8.65 -7.46
CA SER A 274 -10.45 -7.34 -7.52
C SER A 274 -11.48 -6.25 -7.39
N TYR A 275 -11.12 -5.15 -6.77
CA TYR A 275 -12.02 -4.08 -6.42
C TYR A 275 -11.68 -2.80 -7.16
N ALA A 276 -12.72 -2.04 -7.51
CA ALA A 276 -12.62 -0.63 -7.81
C ALA A 276 -13.51 0.12 -6.84
N VAL A 277 -12.95 1.14 -6.23
CA VAL A 277 -13.63 1.98 -5.25
C VAL A 277 -13.48 3.44 -5.66
N VAL A 278 -14.54 4.21 -5.49
CA VAL A 278 -14.55 5.63 -5.77
C VAL A 278 -15.23 6.35 -4.61
N ASN A 279 -14.55 7.36 -4.08
CA ASN A 279 -15.09 8.21 -3.03
C ASN A 279 -16.37 8.89 -3.51
N GLY A 280 -17.47 8.68 -2.80
CA GLY A 280 -18.81 9.21 -3.13
C GLY A 280 -18.97 10.70 -2.91
N GLN A 281 -17.97 11.39 -2.35
CA GLN A 281 -17.93 12.83 -2.14
C GLN A 281 -16.99 13.52 -3.13
N THR A 282 -15.74 13.02 -3.29
CA THR A 282 -14.66 13.73 -3.99
C THR A 282 -14.28 13.14 -5.35
N LEU A 283 -14.85 11.99 -5.74
CA LEU A 283 -14.49 11.22 -6.94
C LEU A 283 -13.05 10.67 -6.95
N LYS A 284 -12.32 10.71 -5.83
CA LYS A 284 -11.03 10.07 -5.74
C LYS A 284 -11.20 8.56 -5.90
N ALA A 285 -10.48 7.97 -6.85
CA ALA A 285 -10.68 6.57 -7.23
C ALA A 285 -9.44 5.73 -6.95
N ALA A 286 -9.65 4.52 -6.46
CA ALA A 286 -8.64 3.47 -6.35
C ALA A 286 -9.16 2.19 -7.00
N ALA A 287 -8.26 1.40 -7.58
CA ALA A 287 -8.66 0.13 -8.19
C ALA A 287 -7.50 -0.85 -8.25
N ASP A 288 -7.81 -2.10 -8.01
CA ASP A 288 -6.94 -3.23 -8.25
C ASP A 288 -6.97 -3.56 -9.76
N LEU A 289 -5.93 -3.18 -10.49
CA LEU A 289 -5.87 -3.31 -11.95
C LEU A 289 -4.84 -4.39 -12.36
N PRO A 290 -5.25 -5.65 -12.57
CA PRO A 290 -4.35 -6.70 -13.03
C PRO A 290 -3.92 -6.47 -14.48
N VAL A 291 -2.80 -7.06 -14.85
CA VAL A 291 -2.19 -6.96 -16.18
C VAL A 291 -2.53 -8.21 -17.01
N SER A 292 -2.97 -8.02 -18.25
CA SER A 292 -3.20 -9.08 -19.22
C SER A 292 -1.88 -9.52 -19.86
N PHE A 293 -1.51 -10.80 -19.71
CA PHE A 293 -0.27 -11.34 -20.27
C PHE A 293 -0.13 -11.14 -21.79
N PRO A 294 -1.13 -11.46 -22.64
CA PRO A 294 -0.99 -11.27 -24.08
C PRO A 294 -0.79 -9.79 -24.48
N LYS A 295 -1.47 -8.86 -23.82
CA LYS A 295 -1.27 -7.43 -24.08
C LYS A 295 0.10 -6.96 -23.62
N PHE A 296 0.54 -7.41 -22.44
CA PHE A 296 1.86 -7.11 -21.92
C PHE A 296 2.95 -7.60 -22.88
N LEU A 297 2.85 -8.85 -23.35
CA LEU A 297 3.79 -9.42 -24.29
C LEU A 297 3.81 -8.63 -25.61
N PHE A 298 2.63 -8.30 -26.16
CA PHE A 298 2.53 -7.51 -27.39
C PHE A 298 3.22 -6.15 -27.26
N TYR A 299 2.92 -5.38 -26.21
CA TYR A 299 3.57 -4.09 -26.01
C TYR A 299 5.07 -4.22 -25.72
N SER A 300 5.49 -5.25 -24.96
CA SER A 300 6.91 -5.50 -24.69
C SER A 300 7.67 -5.78 -25.99
N LEU A 301 7.11 -6.59 -26.89
CA LEU A 301 7.72 -6.85 -28.20
C LEU A 301 7.75 -5.57 -29.06
N LEU A 302 6.66 -4.80 -29.06
CA LEU A 302 6.60 -3.54 -29.81
C LEU A 302 7.68 -2.56 -29.35
N PHE A 303 7.89 -2.43 -28.06
CA PHE A 303 8.96 -1.58 -27.51
C PHE A 303 10.36 -2.15 -27.70
N ALA A 304 10.52 -3.48 -27.81
CA ALA A 304 11.81 -4.12 -28.04
C ALA A 304 12.36 -3.89 -29.46
N VAL A 305 11.48 -3.72 -30.47
CA VAL A 305 11.88 -3.54 -31.87
C VAL A 305 12.84 -2.36 -32.09
N PRO A 306 12.58 -1.11 -31.61
CA PRO A 306 13.52 0.00 -31.77
C PRO A 306 14.90 -0.27 -31.17
N PHE A 307 14.95 -0.96 -30.01
CA PHE A 307 16.22 -1.34 -29.39
C PHE A 307 16.94 -2.41 -30.20
N ALA A 308 16.22 -3.42 -30.72
CA ALA A 308 16.80 -4.42 -31.58
C ALA A 308 17.42 -3.79 -32.85
N VAL A 309 16.72 -2.82 -33.47
CA VAL A 309 17.26 -2.06 -34.62
C VAL A 309 18.50 -1.27 -34.21
N LEU A 310 18.49 -0.62 -33.05
CA LEU A 310 19.64 0.14 -32.54
C LEU A 310 20.86 -0.78 -32.36
N PHE A 311 20.66 -1.99 -31.83
CA PHE A 311 21.74 -2.96 -31.62
C PHE A 311 22.42 -3.42 -32.92
N LEU A 312 21.73 -3.37 -34.07
CA LEU A 312 22.31 -3.69 -35.38
C LEU A 312 23.42 -2.70 -35.80
N PHE A 313 23.40 -1.47 -35.26
CA PHE A 313 24.39 -0.44 -35.55
C PHE A 313 25.53 -0.38 -34.53
N LEU A 314 25.47 -1.15 -33.47
CA LEU A 314 26.54 -1.22 -32.48
C LEU A 314 27.69 -2.16 -32.93
N PRO A 315 28.96 -1.87 -32.57
CA PRO A 315 30.06 -2.75 -32.85
C PRO A 315 29.88 -4.11 -32.16
N SER A 316 30.51 -5.15 -32.72
CA SER A 316 30.43 -6.51 -32.18
C SER A 316 30.85 -6.55 -30.69
N ILE A 317 29.95 -7.05 -29.86
CA ILE A 317 30.17 -7.19 -28.41
C ILE A 317 30.84 -8.56 -28.15
N THR A 318 31.87 -8.57 -27.34
CA THR A 318 32.55 -9.84 -26.98
C THR A 318 31.63 -10.73 -26.13
N PRO A 319 31.77 -12.06 -26.19
CA PRO A 319 30.96 -12.99 -25.37
C PRO A 319 31.06 -12.71 -23.88
N GLN A 320 32.22 -12.28 -23.40
CA GLN A 320 32.43 -11.90 -21.99
C GLN A 320 31.61 -10.70 -21.59
N VAL A 321 31.57 -9.61 -22.38
CA VAL A 321 30.77 -8.42 -22.12
C VAL A 321 29.30 -8.77 -22.15
N THR A 322 28.85 -9.61 -23.07
CA THR A 322 27.48 -10.10 -23.13
C THR A 322 27.11 -10.83 -21.84
N LEU A 323 27.94 -11.71 -21.34
CA LEU A 323 27.70 -12.43 -20.08
C LEU A 323 27.66 -11.49 -18.89
N TRP A 324 28.50 -10.45 -18.84
CA TRP A 324 28.45 -9.41 -17.81
C TRP A 324 27.09 -8.70 -17.78
N VAL A 325 26.58 -8.30 -18.96
CA VAL A 325 25.26 -7.65 -19.04
C VAL A 325 24.16 -8.57 -18.52
N TYR A 326 24.19 -9.86 -18.89
CA TYR A 326 23.21 -10.83 -18.37
C TYR A 326 23.32 -11.04 -16.87
N LEU A 327 24.51 -11.08 -16.30
CA LEU A 327 24.71 -11.17 -14.86
C LEU A 327 24.07 -10.00 -14.12
N LEU A 328 24.25 -8.78 -14.63
CA LEU A 328 23.67 -7.59 -14.03
C LEU A 328 22.16 -7.58 -14.09
N VAL A 329 21.59 -7.87 -15.25
CA VAL A 329 20.15 -7.98 -15.43
C VAL A 329 19.59 -9.10 -14.58
N GLY A 330 20.30 -10.23 -14.46
CA GLY A 330 19.94 -11.34 -13.58
C GLY A 330 19.89 -10.93 -12.10
N MET A 331 20.91 -10.25 -11.60
CA MET A 331 20.94 -9.72 -10.22
C MET A 331 19.80 -8.73 -9.97
N TRP A 332 19.56 -7.81 -10.90
CA TRP A 332 18.43 -6.88 -10.82
C TRP A 332 17.09 -7.63 -10.76
N THR A 333 16.93 -8.65 -11.60
CA THR A 333 15.73 -9.49 -11.62
C THR A 333 15.52 -10.23 -10.30
N ILE A 334 16.58 -10.71 -9.65
CA ILE A 334 16.51 -11.33 -8.32
C ILE A 334 15.99 -10.33 -7.28
N LEU A 335 16.52 -9.10 -7.27
CA LEU A 335 16.08 -8.05 -6.36
C LEU A 335 14.60 -7.67 -6.56
N GLN A 336 14.18 -7.51 -7.83
CA GLN A 336 12.79 -7.22 -8.17
C GLN A 336 11.85 -8.37 -7.82
N ASN A 337 12.27 -9.61 -8.06
CA ASN A 337 11.52 -10.80 -7.70
C ASN A 337 11.32 -10.89 -6.19
N TYR A 338 12.37 -10.60 -5.42
CA TYR A 338 12.29 -10.52 -3.97
C TYR A 338 11.34 -9.41 -3.50
N SER A 339 11.47 -8.19 -4.02
CA SER A 339 10.62 -7.05 -3.67
C SER A 339 9.13 -7.34 -3.93
N THR A 340 8.80 -7.88 -5.11
CA THR A 340 7.42 -8.25 -5.46
C THR A 340 6.88 -9.40 -4.63
N ALA A 341 7.75 -10.36 -4.27
CA ALA A 341 7.39 -11.46 -3.39
C ALA A 341 7.03 -10.96 -1.98
N MET A 342 7.83 -10.05 -1.41
CA MET A 342 7.55 -9.45 -0.11
C MET A 342 6.27 -8.61 -0.11
N ALA A 343 6.02 -7.84 -1.18
CA ALA A 343 4.77 -7.09 -1.32
C ALA A 343 3.55 -8.04 -1.37
N TYR A 344 3.65 -9.12 -2.13
CA TYR A 344 2.62 -10.16 -2.19
C TYR A 344 2.37 -10.81 -0.82
N VAL A 345 3.46 -11.19 -0.12
CA VAL A 345 3.38 -11.80 1.22
C VAL A 345 2.70 -10.87 2.21
N ARG A 346 3.11 -9.61 2.28
CA ARG A 346 2.52 -8.62 3.20
C ARG A 346 1.02 -8.48 2.96
N ARG A 347 0.61 -8.46 1.69
CA ARG A 347 -0.79 -8.31 1.32
C ARG A 347 -1.62 -9.57 1.61
N GLU A 348 -1.11 -10.75 1.27
CA GLU A 348 -1.83 -12.02 1.48
C GLU A 348 -1.92 -12.39 2.98
N SER A 349 -0.94 -12.00 3.79
CA SER A 349 -0.96 -12.17 5.25
C SER A 349 -1.67 -11.04 6.01
N HIS A 350 -2.30 -10.09 5.27
CA HIS A 350 -2.99 -8.92 5.82
C HIS A 350 -2.13 -8.05 6.76
N LEU A 351 -0.79 -8.06 6.59
CA LEU A 351 0.12 -7.23 7.38
C LEU A 351 -0.03 -5.72 7.08
N THR A 352 -0.69 -5.37 5.99
CA THR A 352 -1.04 -3.99 5.60
C THR A 352 -2.44 -3.57 6.04
N ASP A 353 -3.21 -4.48 6.66
CA ASP A 353 -4.59 -4.28 7.11
C ASP A 353 -4.63 -4.50 8.63
N LYS A 354 -4.52 -3.41 9.37
CA LYS A 354 -4.38 -3.44 10.84
C LYS A 354 -5.65 -4.00 11.51
N GLY A 355 -6.82 -3.62 11.02
CA GLY A 355 -8.09 -4.11 11.54
C GLY A 355 -8.18 -5.63 11.45
N ARG A 356 -7.83 -6.19 10.30
CA ARG A 356 -7.83 -7.63 10.07
C ARG A 356 -6.68 -8.34 10.79
N LEU A 357 -5.50 -7.73 10.83
CA LEU A 357 -4.35 -8.26 11.55
C LEU A 357 -4.65 -8.43 13.03
N LEU A 358 -5.22 -7.42 13.67
CA LEU A 358 -5.52 -7.44 15.11
C LEU A 358 -6.77 -8.24 15.47
N SER A 359 -7.64 -8.53 14.51
CA SER A 359 -8.85 -9.34 14.74
C SER A 359 -8.56 -10.82 14.96
N THR A 360 -7.35 -11.32 14.59
CA THR A 360 -6.94 -12.71 14.75
C THR A 360 -5.89 -12.86 15.83
N GLU A 361 -5.95 -13.96 16.62
CA GLU A 361 -4.96 -14.23 17.68
C GLU A 361 -3.52 -14.34 17.11
N SER A 362 -3.38 -14.98 15.96
CA SER A 362 -2.08 -15.10 15.27
C SER A 362 -1.56 -13.75 14.78
N GLY A 363 -2.44 -12.92 14.26
CA GLY A 363 -2.11 -11.57 13.80
C GLY A 363 -1.71 -10.67 14.95
N TRP A 364 -2.44 -10.70 16.07
CA TRP A 364 -2.10 -9.99 17.28
C TRP A 364 -0.71 -10.36 17.81
N LYS A 365 -0.37 -11.66 17.86
CA LYS A 365 0.96 -12.13 18.28
C LYS A 365 2.07 -11.63 17.34
N LEU A 366 1.82 -11.62 16.03
CA LEU A 366 2.76 -11.10 15.04
C LEU A 366 2.95 -9.59 15.17
N TRP A 367 1.87 -8.84 15.31
CA TRP A 367 1.89 -7.39 15.50
C TRP A 367 2.64 -7.01 16.77
N LYS A 368 2.29 -7.63 17.90
CA LYS A 368 2.94 -7.39 19.19
C LYS A 368 4.45 -7.65 19.12
N LYS A 369 4.87 -8.78 18.54
CA LYS A 369 6.30 -9.08 18.33
C LYS A 369 7.02 -8.05 17.46
N GLY A 370 6.36 -7.55 16.40
CA GLY A 370 6.89 -6.50 15.55
C GLY A 370 6.99 -5.15 16.27
N HIS A 371 5.94 -4.80 17.01
CA HIS A 371 5.86 -3.58 17.81
C HIS A 371 6.92 -3.55 18.91
N ASP A 372 7.02 -4.61 19.72
CA ASP A 372 8.04 -4.73 20.78
C ASP A 372 9.46 -4.62 20.21
N LYS A 373 9.71 -5.22 19.05
CA LYS A 373 11.01 -5.12 18.36
C LYS A 373 11.28 -3.68 17.88
N LYS A 374 10.29 -2.99 17.33
CA LYS A 374 10.40 -1.61 16.88
C LYS A 374 10.71 -0.68 18.06
N MET A 375 9.96 -0.80 19.16
CA MET A 375 10.20 -0.04 20.38
C MET A 375 11.59 -0.30 20.97
N ALA A 376 12.07 -1.55 20.97
CA ALA A 376 13.41 -1.89 21.42
C ALA A 376 14.52 -1.28 20.55
N VAL A 377 14.31 -1.20 19.23
CA VAL A 377 15.23 -0.55 18.29
C VAL A 377 15.22 0.97 18.52
N GLU A 378 14.05 1.58 18.60
CA GLU A 378 13.91 3.03 18.84
C GLU A 378 14.53 3.44 20.18
N LYS A 379 14.34 2.62 21.23
CA LYS A 379 14.99 2.86 22.53
C LYS A 379 16.51 2.78 22.43
N LYS A 380 17.06 1.81 21.70
CA LYS A 380 18.52 1.71 21.46
C LYS A 380 19.05 2.88 20.64
N GLU A 381 18.33 3.27 19.58
CA GLU A 381 18.70 4.45 18.76
C GLU A 381 18.66 5.73 19.61
N ALA A 382 17.69 5.86 20.53
CA ALA A 382 17.60 6.96 21.47
C ALA A 382 18.80 6.99 22.45
N GLU A 383 19.12 5.83 23.06
CA GLU A 383 20.27 5.68 23.95
C GLU A 383 21.59 5.93 23.21
N GLU A 384 21.72 5.48 21.95
CA GLU A 384 22.88 5.76 21.12
C GLU A 384 22.95 7.23 20.70
N ALA A 385 21.82 7.88 20.37
CA ALA A 385 21.76 9.30 20.07
C ALA A 385 22.17 10.14 21.28
N GLU A 386 21.72 9.77 22.48
CA GLU A 386 22.13 10.40 23.72
C GLU A 386 23.63 10.21 24.00
N ARG A 387 24.16 8.99 23.80
CA ARG A 387 25.60 8.70 23.87
C ARG A 387 26.40 9.49 22.82
N ARG A 388 25.88 9.62 21.59
CA ARG A 388 26.51 10.43 20.53
C ARG A 388 26.51 11.91 20.89
N LYS A 389 25.46 12.45 21.52
CA LYS A 389 25.43 13.84 22.02
C LYS A 389 26.56 14.12 23.03
N ILE A 390 26.89 13.15 23.86
CA ILE A 390 28.03 13.26 24.83
C ILE A 390 29.37 13.20 24.08
N VAL A 391 29.47 12.47 22.98
CA VAL A 391 30.71 12.29 22.19
C VAL A 391 30.86 13.36 21.11
N THR A 392 29.78 13.86 20.48
CA THR A 392 29.83 14.84 19.38
C THR A 392 29.98 16.29 19.84
N ALA A 393 29.83 16.59 21.13
CA ALA A 393 30.37 17.83 21.67
C ALA A 393 31.87 18.00 21.39
N LYS A 394 32.53 17.02 20.78
CA LYS A 394 33.96 16.96 20.43
C LYS A 394 34.31 16.82 18.95
N LYS A 395 33.34 16.71 18.01
CA LYS A 395 33.68 16.51 16.58
C LYS A 395 32.56 17.01 15.64
N GLU A 396 32.82 18.06 14.90
CA GLU A 396 32.00 18.59 13.81
C GLU A 396 31.96 17.58 12.64
N GLU A 397 30.77 17.18 12.21
CA GLU A 397 30.59 16.36 11.03
C GLU A 397 29.59 17.02 10.06
N LYS A 398 30.01 17.22 8.82
CA LYS A 398 29.22 17.75 7.70
C LYS A 398 28.12 16.77 7.31
N SER A 399 26.86 17.16 7.32
CA SER A 399 25.76 16.35 6.84
C SER A 399 25.35 16.72 5.40
N PRO A 400 25.00 15.73 4.53
CA PRO A 400 24.60 16.00 3.14
C PRO A 400 23.13 16.44 3.03
N SER A 401 22.85 17.26 2.01
CA SER A 401 21.56 17.88 1.75
C SER A 401 20.48 16.90 1.22
N CYS A 402 19.27 17.02 1.73
CA CYS A 402 18.16 16.07 1.58
C CYS A 402 17.39 16.11 0.24
N LEU A 403 17.60 17.09 -0.65
CA LEU A 403 16.84 17.20 -1.90
C LEU A 403 17.38 16.32 -3.05
N GLY A 404 18.58 15.76 -2.90
CA GLY A 404 19.19 14.84 -3.85
C GLY A 404 18.83 13.37 -3.65
N SER A 405 18.27 13.01 -2.49
CA SER A 405 18.21 11.59 -2.07
C SER A 405 17.20 10.75 -2.85
N CYS A 406 16.03 11.25 -3.24
CA CYS A 406 15.04 10.43 -3.93
C CYS A 406 15.38 10.19 -5.41
N LEU A 407 15.90 11.20 -6.13
CA LEU A 407 16.39 11.02 -7.51
C LEU A 407 17.71 10.25 -7.54
N LEU A 408 18.52 10.46 -6.51
CA LEU A 408 19.79 9.78 -6.32
C LEU A 408 19.61 8.27 -6.05
N PHE A 409 18.59 7.87 -5.29
CA PHE A 409 18.33 6.45 -4.96
C PHE A 409 17.89 5.63 -6.17
N LEU A 410 17.31 6.24 -7.21
CA LEU A 410 16.89 5.58 -8.44
C LEU A 410 17.94 5.64 -9.56
N LEU A 411 18.64 6.77 -9.68
CA LEU A 411 19.63 6.99 -10.73
C LEU A 411 21.08 6.71 -10.27
N LEU A 412 21.40 6.89 -9.00
CA LEU A 412 22.73 6.70 -8.47
C LEU A 412 23.23 5.23 -8.56
N PRO A 413 22.43 4.17 -8.31
CA PRO A 413 22.91 2.82 -8.55
C PRO A 413 23.22 2.57 -10.03
N CYS A 414 22.43 3.12 -10.96
CA CYS A 414 22.70 3.00 -12.40
C CYS A 414 23.87 3.88 -12.84
N CYS A 415 23.92 5.14 -12.42
CA CYS A 415 25.00 6.05 -12.79
C CYS A 415 26.30 5.75 -12.05
N ALA A 416 26.24 5.40 -10.77
CA ALA A 416 27.40 4.95 -10.00
C ALA A 416 27.92 3.61 -10.53
N TYR A 417 27.01 2.73 -10.97
CA TYR A 417 27.40 1.47 -11.58
C TYR A 417 28.04 1.67 -12.95
N VAL A 418 27.49 2.51 -13.83
CA VAL A 418 28.08 2.90 -15.12
C VAL A 418 29.40 3.64 -14.89
N ALA A 419 29.45 4.57 -13.95
CA ALA A 419 30.66 5.29 -13.59
C ALA A 419 31.72 4.36 -12.95
N ILE A 420 31.32 3.48 -12.04
CA ILE A 420 32.21 2.46 -11.46
C ILE A 420 32.67 1.47 -12.54
N SER A 421 31.80 1.06 -13.47
CA SER A 421 32.19 0.20 -14.59
C SER A 421 33.16 0.90 -15.54
N LEU A 422 32.96 2.18 -15.85
CA LEU A 422 33.86 2.99 -16.67
C LEU A 422 35.20 3.27 -15.96
N ILE A 423 35.13 3.63 -14.67
CA ILE A 423 36.33 3.84 -13.83
C ILE A 423 37.07 2.52 -13.64
N MET A 424 36.36 1.41 -13.45
CA MET A 424 36.97 0.10 -13.36
C MET A 424 37.64 -0.32 -14.67
N VAL A 425 36.98 -0.10 -15.82
CA VAL A 425 37.61 -0.34 -17.13
C VAL A 425 38.85 0.52 -17.31
N GLU A 426 38.86 1.78 -16.91
CA GLU A 426 39.99 2.70 -17.07
C GLU A 426 41.10 2.45 -16.04
N VAL A 427 40.77 2.13 -14.80
CA VAL A 427 41.73 1.75 -13.74
C VAL A 427 42.31 0.38 -14.01
N PHE A 428 41.53 -0.59 -14.52
CA PHE A 428 42.01 -1.94 -14.82
C PHE A 428 42.78 -2.02 -16.13
N SER A 429 42.61 -1.09 -17.06
CA SER A 429 43.49 -1.00 -18.24
C SER A 429 44.91 -0.50 -17.91
N LYS A 430 45.09 0.12 -16.72
CA LYS A 430 46.38 0.71 -16.26
C LYS A 430 46.99 0.02 -15.03
N ALA A 431 46.29 -0.93 -14.41
CA ALA A 431 46.74 -1.62 -13.20
C ALA A 431 47.61 -2.86 -13.54
N PRO A 432 48.62 -3.18 -12.74
CA PRO A 432 49.38 -4.44 -12.92
C PRO A 432 48.45 -5.64 -12.74
N ASP A 433 48.60 -6.62 -13.62
CA ASP A 433 47.67 -7.76 -13.85
C ASP A 433 47.24 -8.54 -12.61
N ASN A 434 47.94 -8.45 -11.50
CA ASN A 434 47.66 -9.23 -10.30
C ASN A 434 46.56 -8.64 -9.37
N LEU A 435 46.33 -7.33 -9.36
CA LEU A 435 45.35 -6.70 -8.46
C LEU A 435 43.96 -6.68 -9.06
N SER A 436 43.87 -6.55 -10.37
CA SER A 436 42.61 -6.61 -11.14
C SER A 436 41.98 -7.99 -11.08
N MET A 437 42.80 -9.06 -11.13
CA MET A 437 42.36 -10.45 -11.04
C MET A 437 41.68 -10.77 -9.70
N ILE A 438 42.22 -10.34 -8.56
CA ILE A 438 41.70 -10.70 -7.22
C ILE A 438 40.33 -10.04 -6.95
N PHE A 439 40.13 -8.79 -7.36
CA PHE A 439 38.89 -8.07 -7.09
C PHE A 439 37.76 -8.46 -8.04
N VAL A 440 38.01 -8.54 -9.33
CA VAL A 440 36.94 -8.83 -10.32
C VAL A 440 36.63 -10.33 -10.36
N GLU A 441 37.59 -11.19 -10.15
CA GLU A 441 37.45 -12.65 -10.28
C GLU A 441 37.06 -13.33 -8.98
N GLY A 442 37.56 -12.85 -7.83
CA GLY A 442 37.27 -13.46 -6.55
C GLY A 442 36.08 -12.87 -5.82
N VAL A 443 35.92 -11.55 -5.80
CA VAL A 443 34.96 -10.86 -4.94
C VAL A 443 33.58 -10.78 -5.59
N THR A 444 33.47 -10.51 -6.89
CA THR A 444 32.19 -10.35 -7.57
C THR A 444 31.33 -11.62 -7.66
N PRO A 445 31.86 -12.81 -8.00
CA PRO A 445 31.03 -14.03 -7.96
C PRO A 445 30.62 -14.40 -6.54
N PHE A 446 31.48 -14.13 -5.55
CA PHE A 446 31.17 -14.37 -4.14
C PHE A 446 30.03 -13.44 -3.63
N ILE A 447 30.08 -12.16 -3.99
CA ILE A 447 28.99 -11.20 -3.73
C ILE A 447 27.72 -11.62 -4.47
N ALA A 448 27.80 -12.05 -5.72
CA ALA A 448 26.65 -12.51 -6.48
C ALA A 448 26.00 -13.75 -5.85
N ILE A 449 26.79 -14.71 -5.34
CA ILE A 449 26.29 -15.89 -4.63
C ILE A 449 25.65 -15.49 -3.29
N ILE A 450 26.29 -14.61 -2.52
CA ILE A 450 25.73 -14.10 -1.25
C ILE A 450 24.41 -13.37 -1.49
N LEU A 451 24.36 -12.46 -2.44
CA LEU A 451 23.15 -11.71 -2.78
C LEU A 451 22.05 -12.62 -3.32
N SER A 452 22.40 -13.60 -4.14
CA SER A 452 21.43 -14.46 -4.81
C SER A 452 20.89 -15.60 -3.95
N VAL A 453 21.66 -16.10 -2.97
CA VAL A 453 21.29 -17.28 -2.16
C VAL A 453 21.12 -16.94 -0.69
N VAL A 454 22.07 -16.24 -0.10
CA VAL A 454 22.10 -16.02 1.37
C VAL A 454 21.08 -14.96 1.81
N ILE A 455 20.99 -13.85 1.07
CA ILE A 455 20.06 -12.77 1.44
C ILE A 455 18.59 -13.23 1.38
N PRO A 456 18.10 -13.87 0.31
CA PRO A 456 16.74 -14.44 0.30
C PRO A 456 16.50 -15.41 1.46
N ILE A 457 17.44 -16.31 1.76
CA ILE A 457 17.29 -17.27 2.85
C ILE A 457 17.24 -16.59 4.22
N LEU A 458 18.09 -15.60 4.49
CA LEU A 458 18.13 -14.87 5.77
C LEU A 458 16.86 -14.06 6.00
N ILE A 459 16.35 -13.41 4.96
CA ILE A 459 15.15 -12.57 5.07
C ILE A 459 13.90 -13.43 5.22
N ILE A 460 13.85 -14.57 4.54
CA ILE A 460 12.76 -15.54 4.63
C ILE A 460 12.68 -16.18 6.04
N LYS A 461 13.79 -16.47 6.70
CA LYS A 461 13.80 -17.02 8.08
C LYS A 461 13.19 -16.10 9.13
N GLY A 462 13.13 -14.80 8.88
CA GLY A 462 12.69 -13.81 9.88
C GLY A 462 11.22 -13.42 9.85
N THR A 463 10.51 -13.59 8.73
CA THR A 463 9.26 -12.82 8.51
C THR A 463 8.10 -13.57 7.84
N THR A 464 8.26 -14.81 7.38
CA THR A 464 7.24 -15.43 6.52
C THR A 464 6.60 -16.72 7.04
N PRO A 465 5.28 -16.92 6.85
CA PRO A 465 4.64 -18.20 7.04
C PRO A 465 5.24 -19.26 6.11
N LYS A 466 5.54 -20.45 6.65
CA LYS A 466 6.23 -21.55 5.91
C LYS A 466 5.58 -21.93 4.58
N ARG A 467 4.27 -21.76 4.43
CA ARG A 467 3.53 -22.07 3.19
C ARG A 467 3.89 -21.13 2.04
N LEU A 468 4.19 -19.88 2.36
CA LEU A 468 4.50 -18.87 1.35
C LEU A 468 5.94 -18.97 0.83
N LEU A 469 6.82 -19.52 1.65
CA LEU A 469 8.20 -19.83 1.30
C LEU A 469 8.28 -20.78 0.10
N LEU A 470 7.45 -21.83 0.09
CA LEU A 470 7.41 -22.83 -0.96
C LEU A 470 7.00 -22.26 -2.33
N THR A 471 6.27 -21.16 -2.38
CA THR A 471 5.86 -20.52 -3.64
C THR A 471 6.91 -19.56 -4.22
N ILE A 472 7.85 -19.10 -3.40
CA ILE A 472 8.87 -18.10 -3.80
C ILE A 472 10.21 -18.78 -4.14
N LEU A 473 10.54 -19.86 -3.44
CA LEU A 473 11.83 -20.55 -3.54
C LEU A 473 12.18 -21.07 -4.94
N PRO A 474 11.30 -21.77 -5.71
CA PRO A 474 11.70 -22.40 -6.96
C PRO A 474 12.23 -21.40 -7.99
N ASP A 475 11.53 -20.28 -8.19
CA ASP A 475 11.86 -19.31 -9.23
C ASP A 475 13.13 -18.54 -8.93
N THR A 476 13.34 -18.18 -7.64
CA THR A 476 14.55 -17.48 -7.19
C THR A 476 15.76 -18.39 -7.17
N LEU A 477 15.61 -19.65 -6.79
CA LEU A 477 16.70 -20.63 -6.79
C LEU A 477 17.21 -20.94 -8.19
N PHE A 478 16.30 -21.09 -9.17
CA PHE A 478 16.70 -21.36 -10.54
C PHE A 478 17.53 -20.21 -11.13
N LEU A 479 17.08 -18.97 -10.99
CA LEU A 479 17.83 -17.80 -11.45
C LEU A 479 19.13 -17.62 -10.67
N SER A 480 19.14 -17.86 -9.37
CA SER A 480 20.34 -17.77 -8.53
C SER A 480 21.39 -18.81 -8.92
N ALA A 481 20.97 -20.04 -9.21
CA ALA A 481 21.87 -21.09 -9.69
C ALA A 481 22.47 -20.74 -11.07
N ALA A 482 21.65 -20.18 -11.98
CA ALA A 482 22.13 -19.74 -13.29
C ALA A 482 23.15 -18.59 -13.17
N VAL A 483 22.90 -17.61 -12.30
CA VAL A 483 23.82 -16.49 -12.03
C VAL A 483 25.11 -17.00 -11.38
N ALA A 484 25.03 -17.95 -10.44
CA ALA A 484 26.21 -18.56 -9.82
C ALA A 484 27.05 -19.34 -10.85
N ALA A 485 26.43 -20.14 -11.73
CA ALA A 485 27.12 -20.87 -12.80
C ALA A 485 27.81 -19.92 -13.80
N ALA A 486 27.12 -18.83 -14.18
CA ALA A 486 27.70 -17.82 -15.06
C ALA A 486 28.87 -17.07 -14.40
N SER A 487 28.77 -16.77 -13.12
CA SER A 487 29.87 -16.17 -12.34
C SER A 487 31.09 -17.10 -12.28
N TYR A 488 30.86 -18.42 -12.15
CA TYR A 488 31.91 -19.42 -12.20
C TYR A 488 32.61 -19.46 -13.57
N VAL A 489 31.86 -19.39 -14.69
CA VAL A 489 32.41 -19.30 -16.04
C VAL A 489 33.26 -18.04 -16.21
N MET A 490 32.84 -16.90 -15.69
CA MET A 490 33.61 -15.66 -15.69
C MET A 490 34.91 -15.79 -14.89
N MET A 491 34.90 -16.53 -13.79
CA MET A 491 36.07 -16.77 -12.93
C MET A 491 37.09 -17.68 -13.58
N THR A 492 36.65 -18.76 -14.24
CA THR A 492 37.54 -19.77 -14.84
C THR A 492 38.11 -19.36 -16.19
N ARG A 493 37.57 -18.33 -16.85
CA ARG A 493 37.97 -17.80 -18.15
C ARG A 493 38.27 -18.89 -19.19
N PRO A 494 37.32 -19.75 -19.54
CA PRO A 494 37.55 -20.80 -20.51
C PRO A 494 37.91 -20.21 -21.88
N VAL A 495 38.84 -20.87 -22.59
CA VAL A 495 39.34 -20.41 -23.90
C VAL A 495 38.27 -20.46 -24.99
N LYS A 496 37.28 -21.36 -24.86
CA LYS A 496 36.22 -21.52 -25.86
C LYS A 496 35.04 -20.59 -25.56
N ASP A 497 34.66 -19.75 -26.49
CA ASP A 497 33.51 -18.84 -26.42
C ASP A 497 32.18 -19.55 -26.14
N LEU A 498 32.08 -20.82 -26.50
CA LEU A 498 30.89 -21.66 -26.30
C LEU A 498 30.40 -21.65 -24.84
N TYR A 499 31.32 -21.68 -23.85
CA TYR A 499 30.96 -21.69 -22.42
C TYR A 499 30.29 -20.39 -21.99
N TYR A 500 30.74 -19.25 -22.53
CA TYR A 500 30.12 -17.95 -22.25
C TYR A 500 28.71 -17.86 -22.82
N TYR A 501 28.48 -18.39 -24.04
CA TYR A 501 27.14 -18.41 -24.65
C TYR A 501 26.19 -19.35 -23.92
N ILE A 502 26.64 -20.53 -23.49
CA ILE A 502 25.83 -21.46 -22.68
C ILE A 502 25.44 -20.81 -21.35
N ALA A 503 26.38 -20.19 -20.67
CA ALA A 503 26.13 -19.48 -19.42
C ALA A 503 25.16 -18.30 -19.60
N ALA A 504 25.35 -17.51 -20.66
CA ALA A 504 24.44 -16.41 -21.00
C ALA A 504 23.01 -16.91 -21.30
N LEU A 505 22.88 -18.03 -22.02
CA LEU A 505 21.58 -18.65 -22.30
C LEU A 505 20.90 -19.15 -21.02
N ALA A 506 21.66 -19.75 -20.09
CA ALA A 506 21.14 -20.19 -18.80
C ALA A 506 20.64 -19.03 -17.96
N VAL A 507 21.39 -17.92 -17.88
CA VAL A 507 20.96 -16.71 -17.17
C VAL A 507 19.76 -16.08 -17.85
N PHE A 508 19.74 -16.02 -19.17
CA PHE A 508 18.58 -15.51 -19.93
C PHE A 508 17.31 -16.31 -19.63
N ALA A 509 17.40 -17.66 -19.65
CA ALA A 509 16.27 -18.51 -19.26
C ALA A 509 15.82 -18.25 -17.81
N GLY A 510 16.78 -18.07 -16.89
CA GLY A 510 16.49 -17.70 -15.50
C GLY A 510 15.80 -16.33 -15.39
N ILE A 511 16.22 -15.33 -16.16
CA ILE A 511 15.61 -14.01 -16.22
C ILE A 511 14.16 -14.12 -16.72
N LEU A 512 13.90 -14.90 -17.78
CA LEU A 512 12.54 -15.12 -18.28
C LEU A 512 11.63 -15.75 -17.22
N VAL A 513 12.09 -16.78 -16.53
CA VAL A 513 11.35 -17.41 -15.43
C VAL A 513 11.10 -16.41 -14.30
N GLY A 514 12.11 -15.62 -13.92
CA GLY A 514 12.00 -14.56 -12.93
C GLY A 514 10.96 -13.50 -13.29
N TYR A 515 10.95 -13.02 -14.53
CA TYR A 515 9.94 -12.05 -15.00
C TYR A 515 8.53 -12.64 -15.06
N LEU A 516 8.37 -13.91 -15.45
CA LEU A 516 7.08 -14.59 -15.39
C LEU A 516 6.57 -14.70 -13.95
N ALA A 517 7.46 -14.99 -13.00
CA ALA A 517 7.13 -15.03 -11.58
C ALA A 517 6.74 -13.64 -11.03
N ILE A 518 7.49 -12.59 -11.38
CA ILE A 518 7.17 -11.20 -11.03
C ILE A 518 5.78 -10.83 -11.58
N PHE A 519 5.52 -11.11 -12.85
CA PHE A 519 4.23 -10.85 -13.50
C PHE A 519 3.08 -11.59 -12.79
N HIS A 520 3.27 -12.87 -12.49
CA HIS A 520 2.28 -13.67 -11.78
C HIS A 520 1.99 -13.09 -10.39
N ARG A 521 3.03 -12.78 -9.60
CA ARG A 521 2.90 -12.20 -8.26
C ARG A 521 2.29 -10.81 -8.27
N PHE A 522 2.64 -9.99 -9.27
CA PHE A 522 1.98 -8.69 -9.45
C PHE A 522 0.47 -8.85 -9.65
N ASN A 523 0.04 -9.77 -10.51
CA ASN A 523 -1.38 -10.05 -10.71
C ASN A 523 -2.06 -10.63 -9.45
N LEU A 524 -1.35 -11.46 -8.69
CA LEU A 524 -1.84 -11.92 -7.39
C LEU A 524 -1.96 -10.76 -6.39
N SER A 525 -1.04 -9.80 -6.40
CA SER A 525 -1.11 -8.61 -5.57
C SER A 525 -2.24 -7.66 -5.98
N CYS A 526 -2.60 -7.60 -7.27
CA CYS A 526 -3.76 -6.85 -7.77
C CYS A 526 -5.10 -7.57 -7.60
N THR A 527 -5.11 -8.75 -7.01
CA THR A 527 -6.32 -9.52 -6.73
C THR A 527 -6.27 -10.06 -5.30
N ARG A 528 -7.42 -10.43 -4.76
CA ARG A 528 -7.53 -10.97 -3.40
C ARG A 528 -8.21 -12.33 -3.45
N PRO A 529 -7.94 -13.25 -2.51
CA PRO A 529 -8.77 -14.43 -2.35
C PRO A 529 -10.22 -14.00 -2.08
N ILE A 530 -11.18 -14.85 -2.47
CA ILE A 530 -12.57 -14.59 -2.15
C ILE A 530 -12.69 -14.50 -0.63
N PRO A 531 -13.26 -13.41 -0.09
CA PRO A 531 -13.40 -13.28 1.35
C PRO A 531 -14.29 -14.39 1.90
N ASN A 532 -13.95 -14.91 3.06
CA ASN A 532 -14.77 -15.85 3.83
C ASN A 532 -15.09 -15.22 5.20
N TYR A 533 -16.35 -14.88 5.40
CA TYR A 533 -16.84 -14.25 6.63
C TYR A 533 -17.73 -15.19 7.46
N HIS A 534 -17.90 -16.46 7.05
CA HIS A 534 -18.73 -17.41 7.80
C HIS A 534 -18.20 -17.68 9.20
N GLU A 535 -16.90 -17.55 9.43
CA GLU A 535 -16.26 -17.76 10.74
C GLU A 535 -16.51 -16.61 11.74
N ARG A 536 -17.23 -15.55 11.34
CA ARG A 536 -17.54 -14.39 12.20
C ARG A 536 -18.72 -14.64 13.15
N GLY A 537 -19.56 -15.65 12.88
CA GLY A 537 -20.81 -15.88 13.60
C GLY A 537 -20.67 -16.44 15.03
N ASP A 538 -19.48 -16.82 15.46
CA ASP A 538 -19.22 -17.47 16.75
C ASP A 538 -18.39 -16.61 17.74
N ARG A 539 -18.35 -15.27 17.56
CA ARG A 539 -17.63 -14.39 18.49
C ARG A 539 -18.48 -13.27 19.04
#